data_dbb0293c070e48e058f0469944d03ff9
#
_entry.id   dbb0293c070e48e058f0469944d03ff9
#
_cell.length_a   1.000
_cell.length_b   1.000
_cell.length_c   1.000
_cell.angle_alpha   90.00
_cell.angle_beta   90.00
_cell.angle_gamma   90.00
#
_symmetry.space_group_name_H-M   'P 1'
#
loop_
_entity.id
_entity.type
_entity.pdbx_description
1 polymer ?
#
loop_
_entity_poly.entity_id
_entity_poly.type
_entity_poly.pdbx_seq_one_letter_code
_entity_poly.pdbx_strand_id
1 'polypeptide(L)'
;MFQALRKWLLSLPQTAAFAIPEHLRTGAAAEKQAERFLKKQGLRIIARNYKTPGRGGGEIDLIAQDGDTLVFVEVRQRSRQDYGGAAASVGRAKQKHLRFAAQRYLQALSTLPPCRFDVLAVDGEQVEWLRAAFD
;
A
#
# COMPACT_ATOMS: atom_id res chain seq x y z
N MET A 1 14.69 9.73 15.07
CA MET A 1 14.78 10.04 13.65
C MET A 1 13.52 10.70 13.11
N PHE A 2 12.32 10.22 13.50
CA PHE A 2 11.04 10.83 13.07
C PHE A 2 10.66 12.08 13.87
N GLN A 3 11.19 12.29 15.08
CA GLN A 3 10.83 13.44 15.92
C GLN A 3 11.37 14.77 15.38
N ALA A 4 12.54 14.77 14.74
CA ALA A 4 13.10 16.00 14.17
C ALA A 4 12.28 16.47 12.96
N LEU A 5 11.86 15.53 12.10
CA LEU A 5 11.01 15.82 10.96
C LEU A 5 9.62 16.31 11.41
N ARG A 6 9.08 15.68 12.45
CA ARG A 6 7.79 16.07 13.02
C ARG A 6 7.83 17.48 13.62
N LYS A 7 8.90 17.81 14.35
CA LYS A 7 9.09 19.16 14.89
C LYS A 7 9.20 20.19 13.77
N TRP A 8 9.93 19.86 12.72
CA TRP A 8 10.08 20.74 11.57
C TRP A 8 8.73 21.01 10.90
N LEU A 9 7.95 19.96 10.67
CA LEU A 9 6.61 20.09 10.08
C LEU A 9 5.66 20.91 10.96
N LEU A 10 5.74 20.75 12.30
CA LEU A 10 4.92 21.51 13.23
C LEU A 10 5.37 22.97 13.37
N SER A 11 6.62 23.29 13.06
CA SER A 11 7.13 24.66 13.09
C SER A 11 6.80 25.46 11.84
N LEU A 12 6.31 24.82 10.79
CA LEU A 12 5.90 25.51 9.57
C LEU A 12 4.65 26.34 9.82
N PRO A 13 4.58 27.58 9.29
CA PRO A 13 3.38 28.40 9.42
C PRO A 13 2.19 27.65 8.84
N GLN A 14 1.15 27.50 9.63
CA GLN A 14 -0.06 26.77 9.19
C GLN A 14 -0.78 27.44 8.02
N THR A 15 -0.46 28.67 7.76
CA THR A 15 -0.99 29.44 6.63
C THR A 15 -0.16 29.31 5.36
N ALA A 16 1.05 28.74 5.44
CA ALA A 16 1.80 28.39 4.25
C ALA A 16 1.16 27.14 3.66
N ALA A 17 0.29 27.35 2.69
CA ALA A 17 -0.27 26.26 1.91
C ALA A 17 0.89 25.60 1.16
N PHE A 18 1.52 24.61 1.80
CA PHE A 18 2.28 23.62 1.04
C PHE A 18 1.24 22.86 0.22
N ALA A 19 1.05 23.31 -1.01
CA ALA A 19 0.25 22.58 -1.95
C ALA A 19 0.99 21.28 -2.23
N ILE A 20 0.61 20.24 -1.49
CA ILE A 20 1.02 18.88 -1.86
C ILE A 20 0.52 18.69 -3.29
N PRO A 21 1.40 18.34 -4.25
CA PRO A 21 0.96 18.09 -5.60
C PRO A 21 -0.22 17.13 -5.63
N GLU A 22 -1.20 17.38 -6.49
CA GLU A 22 -2.46 16.65 -6.49
C GLU A 22 -2.26 15.14 -6.65
N HIS A 23 -1.29 14.73 -7.45
CA HIS A 23 -0.98 13.31 -7.63
C HIS A 23 -0.45 12.65 -6.35
N LEU A 24 0.23 13.38 -5.48
CA LEU A 24 0.67 12.88 -4.18
C LEU A 24 -0.46 12.89 -3.16
N ARG A 25 -1.38 13.86 -3.25
CA ARG A 25 -2.56 13.93 -2.39
C ARG A 25 -3.50 12.76 -2.66
N THR A 26 -3.76 12.47 -3.94
CA THR A 26 -4.67 11.40 -4.33
C THR A 26 -4.12 10.02 -3.95
N GLY A 27 -2.81 9.80 -4.13
CA GLY A 27 -2.17 8.55 -3.72
C GLY A 27 -2.25 8.32 -2.22
N ALA A 28 -1.91 9.34 -1.42
CA ALA A 28 -1.98 9.26 0.03
C ALA A 28 -3.41 9.09 0.54
N ALA A 29 -4.37 9.75 -0.09
CA ALA A 29 -5.79 9.62 0.26
C ALA A 29 -6.31 8.23 -0.05
N ALA A 30 -5.93 7.65 -1.19
CA ALA A 30 -6.31 6.29 -1.57
C ALA A 30 -5.75 5.26 -0.60
N GLU A 31 -4.49 5.41 -0.19
CA GLU A 31 -3.86 4.51 0.78
C GLU A 31 -4.54 4.58 2.15
N LYS A 32 -4.89 5.77 2.62
CA LYS A 32 -5.62 5.94 3.88
C LYS A 32 -7.01 5.31 3.82
N GLN A 33 -7.68 5.47 2.70
CA GLN A 33 -9.00 4.88 2.49
C GLN A 33 -8.94 3.36 2.47
N ALA A 34 -7.93 2.82 1.79
CA ALA A 34 -7.65 1.39 1.74
C ALA A 34 -7.38 0.83 3.16
N GLU A 35 -6.57 1.53 3.93
CA GLU A 35 -6.27 1.14 5.32
C GLU A 35 -7.52 1.10 6.18
N ARG A 36 -8.36 2.13 6.11
CA ARG A 36 -9.62 2.17 6.85
C ARG A 36 -10.56 1.03 6.45
N PHE A 37 -10.63 0.76 5.15
CA PHE A 37 -11.42 -0.33 4.63
C PHE A 37 -10.97 -1.68 5.20
N LEU A 38 -9.66 -1.97 5.14
CA LEU A 38 -9.11 -3.22 5.64
C LEU A 38 -9.32 -3.38 7.14
N LYS A 39 -9.17 -2.32 7.92
CA LYS A 39 -9.44 -2.36 9.36
C LYS A 39 -10.88 -2.71 9.66
N LYS A 40 -11.82 -2.17 8.91
CA LYS A 40 -13.24 -2.51 9.03
C LYS A 40 -13.51 -3.97 8.69
N GLN A 41 -12.71 -4.54 7.80
CA GLN A 41 -12.81 -5.97 7.46
C GLN A 41 -12.12 -6.87 8.48
N GLY A 42 -11.52 -6.31 9.51
CA GLY A 42 -10.89 -7.08 10.58
C GLY A 42 -9.40 -7.34 10.39
N LEU A 43 -8.77 -6.76 9.37
CA LEU A 43 -7.33 -6.88 9.18
C LEU A 43 -6.58 -5.89 10.06
N ARG A 44 -5.40 -6.31 10.52
CA ARG A 44 -4.50 -5.44 11.28
C ARG A 44 -3.40 -4.94 10.35
N ILE A 45 -3.18 -3.63 10.31
CA ILE A 45 -2.11 -3.04 9.51
C ILE A 45 -0.79 -3.19 10.27
N ILE A 46 0.19 -3.81 9.62
CA ILE A 46 1.52 -4.07 10.19
C ILE A 46 2.51 -3.02 9.72
N ALA A 47 2.50 -2.69 8.44
CA ALA A 47 3.46 -1.75 7.86
C ALA A 47 2.84 -0.99 6.70
N ARG A 48 3.38 0.20 6.44
CA ARG A 48 2.96 1.08 5.36
C ARG A 48 4.18 1.46 4.53
N ASN A 49 4.01 1.52 3.23
CA ASN A 49 5.06 2.00 2.31
C ASN A 49 6.39 1.29 2.54
N TYR A 50 6.35 -0.03 2.56
CA TYR A 50 7.56 -0.83 2.71
C TYR A 50 8.39 -0.77 1.44
N LYS A 51 9.61 -0.28 1.56
CA LYS A 51 10.56 -0.19 0.45
C LYS A 51 11.75 -1.09 0.72
N THR A 52 12.14 -1.86 -0.31
CA THR A 52 13.37 -2.62 -0.24
C THR A 52 14.56 -1.68 -0.47
N PRO A 53 15.65 -1.85 0.30
CA PRO A 53 16.86 -1.06 0.04
C PRO A 53 17.54 -1.52 -1.25
N GLY A 54 18.16 -0.57 -1.96
CA GLY A 54 18.99 -0.86 -3.11
C GLY A 54 18.27 -0.78 -4.44
N ARG A 55 19.00 -1.11 -5.52
CA ARG A 55 18.50 -1.09 -6.89
C ARG A 55 17.58 -2.27 -7.16
N GLY A 56 16.56 -2.04 -7.97
CA GLY A 56 15.60 -3.06 -8.36
C GLY A 56 14.60 -3.38 -7.26
N GLY A 57 14.61 -2.61 -6.17
CA GLY A 57 13.69 -2.80 -5.08
C GLY A 57 12.26 -2.46 -5.47
N GLY A 58 11.32 -3.20 -4.87
CA GLY A 58 9.91 -2.92 -4.98
C GLY A 58 9.39 -2.16 -3.77
N GLU A 59 8.17 -1.67 -3.88
CA GLU A 59 7.46 -1.03 -2.78
C GLU A 59 6.13 -1.75 -2.58
N ILE A 60 5.78 -1.97 -1.31
CA ILE A 60 4.48 -2.52 -0.94
C ILE A 60 3.71 -1.44 -0.18
N ASP A 61 2.53 -1.09 -0.68
CA ASP A 61 1.75 0.00 -0.11
C ASP A 61 1.32 -0.28 1.32
N LEU A 62 0.78 -1.48 1.57
CA LEU A 62 0.36 -1.91 2.90
C LEU A 62 0.74 -3.37 3.12
N ILE A 63 1.16 -3.67 4.34
CA ILE A 63 1.32 -5.04 4.81
C ILE A 63 0.35 -5.22 5.98
N ALA A 64 -0.51 -6.23 5.89
CA ALA A 64 -1.56 -6.45 6.86
C ALA A 64 -1.58 -7.90 7.33
N GLN A 65 -2.27 -8.13 8.44
CA GLN A 65 -2.48 -9.45 9.01
C GLN A 65 -3.96 -9.78 8.99
N ASP A 66 -4.30 -10.88 8.34
CA ASP A 66 -5.66 -11.42 8.30
C ASP A 66 -5.64 -12.80 8.99
N GLY A 67 -6.01 -12.82 10.26
CA GLY A 67 -5.83 -14.02 11.06
C GLY A 67 -4.34 -14.40 11.16
N ASP A 68 -3.98 -15.57 10.67
CA ASP A 68 -2.60 -16.04 10.61
C ASP A 68 -1.93 -15.75 9.25
N THR A 69 -2.66 -15.18 8.30
CA THR A 69 -2.17 -14.91 6.94
C THR A 69 -1.63 -13.50 6.84
N LEU A 70 -0.41 -13.39 6.31
CA LEU A 70 0.22 -12.12 6.00
C LEU A 70 -0.23 -11.68 4.61
N VAL A 71 -0.71 -10.44 4.50
CA VAL A 71 -1.28 -9.91 3.27
C VAL A 71 -0.45 -8.74 2.77
N PHE A 72 0.07 -8.88 1.56
CA PHE A 72 0.76 -7.80 0.87
C PHE A 72 -0.23 -7.11 -0.05
N VAL A 73 -0.46 -5.82 0.17
CA VAL A 73 -1.55 -5.09 -0.46
C VAL A 73 -1.02 -4.02 -1.40
N GLU A 74 -1.45 -4.09 -2.64
CA GLU A 74 -1.26 -3.04 -3.63
C GLU A 74 -2.51 -2.19 -3.70
N VAL A 75 -2.35 -0.89 -3.50
CA VAL A 75 -3.46 0.07 -3.58
C VAL A 75 -3.43 0.73 -4.95
N ARG A 76 -4.53 0.64 -5.68
CA ARG A 76 -4.67 1.26 -6.99
C ARG A 76 -5.80 2.29 -6.96
N GLN A 77 -5.48 3.48 -7.38
CA GLN A 77 -6.51 4.47 -7.67
C GLN A 77 -7.07 4.19 -9.05
N ARG A 78 -8.39 4.06 -9.14
CA ARG A 78 -9.08 3.70 -10.36
C ARG A 78 -9.98 4.84 -10.80
N SER A 79 -9.96 5.19 -12.09
CA SER A 79 -10.95 6.07 -12.68
C SER A 79 -12.04 5.25 -13.37
N ARG A 80 -13.22 5.86 -13.56
CA ARG A 80 -14.35 5.19 -14.26
C ARG A 80 -14.01 4.77 -15.69
N GLN A 81 -12.92 5.28 -16.24
CA GLN A 81 -12.48 5.00 -17.60
C GLN A 81 -11.53 3.83 -17.71
N ASP A 82 -11.12 3.23 -16.57
CA ASP A 82 -10.22 2.10 -16.59
C ASP A 82 -10.99 0.83 -16.94
N TYR A 83 -10.63 0.24 -18.08
CA TYR A 83 -11.20 -1.01 -18.57
C TYR A 83 -10.42 -2.19 -18.00
N GLY A 84 -11.16 -3.27 -17.68
CA GLY A 84 -10.59 -4.45 -17.05
C GLY A 84 -10.59 -4.33 -15.54
N GLY A 85 -10.76 -5.37 -14.78
CA GLY A 85 -10.83 -5.35 -13.33
C GLY A 85 -9.56 -4.85 -12.66
N ALA A 86 -9.62 -4.61 -11.34
CA ALA A 86 -8.47 -4.14 -10.55
C ALA A 86 -7.25 -5.07 -10.69
N ALA A 87 -7.46 -6.38 -10.83
CA ALA A 87 -6.39 -7.34 -11.04
C ALA A 87 -5.65 -7.10 -12.36
N ALA A 88 -6.38 -6.69 -13.42
CA ALA A 88 -5.78 -6.41 -14.72
C ALA A 88 -4.88 -5.16 -14.70
N SER A 89 -5.03 -4.28 -13.70
CA SER A 89 -4.22 -3.08 -13.56
C SER A 89 -2.82 -3.37 -13.01
N VAL A 90 -2.57 -4.58 -12.51
CA VAL A 90 -1.26 -4.96 -11.95
C VAL A 90 -0.55 -5.86 -12.97
N GLY A 91 0.31 -5.24 -13.78
CA GLY A 91 1.06 -5.94 -14.81
C GLY A 91 2.16 -6.85 -14.24
N ARG A 92 2.72 -7.67 -15.14
CA ARG A 92 3.75 -8.68 -14.75
C ARG A 92 4.98 -8.04 -14.11
N ALA A 93 5.44 -6.91 -14.64
CA ALA A 93 6.61 -6.21 -14.08
C ALA A 93 6.33 -5.74 -12.65
N LYS A 94 5.16 -5.19 -12.40
CA LYS A 94 4.76 -4.76 -11.07
C LYS A 94 4.61 -5.95 -10.13
N GLN A 95 4.02 -7.04 -10.58
CA GLN A 95 3.92 -8.28 -9.79
C GLN A 95 5.30 -8.80 -9.39
N LYS A 96 6.26 -8.75 -10.33
CA LYS A 96 7.64 -9.16 -10.05
C LYS A 96 8.27 -8.30 -8.95
N HIS A 97 8.08 -6.97 -9.02
CA HIS A 97 8.58 -6.06 -8.00
C HIS A 97 7.91 -6.30 -6.64
N LEU A 98 6.61 -6.56 -6.64
CA LEU A 98 5.89 -6.86 -5.41
C LEU A 98 6.35 -8.19 -4.78
N ARG A 99 6.56 -9.22 -5.60
CA ARG A 99 7.09 -10.50 -5.13
C ARG A 99 8.49 -10.34 -4.54
N PHE A 100 9.34 -9.54 -5.18
CA PHE A 100 10.68 -9.27 -4.67
C PHE A 100 10.62 -8.58 -3.31
N ALA A 101 9.81 -7.55 -3.18
CA ALA A 101 9.65 -6.81 -1.92
C ALA A 101 9.09 -7.73 -0.82
N ALA A 102 8.11 -8.57 -1.15
CA ALA A 102 7.53 -9.51 -0.21
C ALA A 102 8.57 -10.53 0.27
N GLN A 103 9.39 -11.06 -0.63
CA GLN A 103 10.47 -12.00 -0.26
C GLN A 103 11.47 -11.35 0.70
N ARG A 104 11.83 -10.09 0.45
CA ARG A 104 12.74 -9.36 1.35
C ARG A 104 12.14 -9.16 2.72
N TYR A 105 10.86 -8.83 2.78
CA TYR A 105 10.15 -8.72 4.05
C TYR A 105 10.12 -10.05 4.80
N LEU A 106 9.79 -11.12 4.10
CA LEU A 106 9.68 -12.46 4.70
C LEU A 106 11.02 -12.98 5.21
N GLN A 107 12.14 -12.60 4.58
CA GLN A 107 13.48 -13.02 5.01
C GLN A 107 13.83 -12.53 6.42
N ALA A 108 13.22 -11.44 6.87
CA ALA A 108 13.44 -10.91 8.22
C ALA A 108 12.63 -11.65 9.29
N LEU A 109 11.71 -12.52 8.90
CA LEU A 109 10.87 -13.24 9.84
C LEU A 109 11.51 -14.57 10.24
N SER A 110 11.35 -14.97 11.51
CA SER A 110 11.89 -16.23 12.03
C SER A 110 11.14 -17.46 11.51
N THR A 111 9.85 -17.31 11.23
CA THR A 111 9.02 -18.36 10.64
C THR A 111 8.23 -17.80 9.47
N LEU A 112 7.98 -18.63 8.47
CA LEU A 112 7.28 -18.23 7.26
C LEU A 112 5.78 -18.43 7.44
N PRO A 113 4.99 -17.34 7.52
CA PRO A 113 3.54 -17.46 7.63
C PRO A 113 2.91 -17.75 6.26
N PRO A 114 1.67 -18.23 6.23
CA PRO A 114 0.88 -18.15 5.00
C PRO A 114 0.81 -16.71 4.53
N CYS A 115 0.87 -16.48 3.24
CA CYS A 115 0.80 -15.13 2.70
C CYS A 115 0.06 -15.09 1.37
N ARG A 116 -0.46 -13.92 1.03
CA ARG A 116 -1.13 -13.68 -0.24
C ARG A 116 -0.93 -12.24 -0.67
N PHE A 117 -1.15 -11.98 -1.96
CA PHE A 117 -1.14 -10.64 -2.53
C PHE A 117 -2.58 -10.22 -2.83
N ASP A 118 -2.97 -9.09 -2.27
CA ASP A 118 -4.29 -8.50 -2.50
C ASP A 118 -4.15 -7.18 -3.24
N VAL A 119 -5.18 -6.83 -3.99
CA VAL A 119 -5.26 -5.53 -4.66
C VAL A 119 -6.51 -4.82 -4.18
N LEU A 120 -6.34 -3.58 -3.77
CA LEU A 120 -7.44 -2.67 -3.45
C LEU A 120 -7.52 -1.59 -4.51
N ALA A 121 -8.62 -1.55 -5.23
CA ALA A 121 -8.90 -0.51 -6.19
C ALA A 121 -9.84 0.51 -5.56
N VAL A 122 -9.41 1.76 -5.52
CA VAL A 122 -10.14 2.86 -4.90
C VAL A 122 -10.64 3.79 -5.99
N ASP A 123 -11.95 3.98 -6.07
CA ASP A 123 -12.60 4.91 -6.98
C ASP A 123 -13.55 5.80 -6.16
N GLY A 124 -13.07 7.01 -5.84
CA GLY A 124 -13.80 7.90 -4.94
C GLY A 124 -14.00 7.24 -3.58
N GLU A 125 -15.25 7.02 -3.18
CA GLU A 125 -15.58 6.35 -1.91
C GLU A 125 -15.72 4.84 -2.05
N GLN A 126 -15.67 4.32 -3.28
CA GLN A 126 -15.83 2.90 -3.54
C GLN A 126 -14.48 2.20 -3.49
N VAL A 127 -14.47 1.05 -2.83
CA VAL A 127 -13.28 0.20 -2.72
C VAL A 127 -13.64 -1.19 -3.22
N GLU A 128 -12.89 -1.66 -4.21
CA GLU A 128 -12.97 -3.04 -4.68
C GLU A 128 -11.78 -3.81 -4.14
N TRP A 129 -12.03 -4.90 -3.44
CA TRP A 129 -11.01 -5.72 -2.82
C TRP A 129 -10.87 -7.05 -3.54
N LEU A 130 -9.72 -7.27 -4.14
CA LEU A 130 -9.38 -8.53 -4.81
C LEU A 130 -8.42 -9.30 -3.92
N ARG A 131 -8.92 -10.33 -3.27
CA ARG A 131 -8.11 -11.24 -2.45
C ARG A 131 -7.35 -12.21 -3.35
N ALA A 132 -6.09 -12.49 -2.99
CA ALA A 132 -5.25 -13.41 -3.74
C ALA A 132 -5.26 -13.10 -5.24
N ALA A 133 -5.04 -11.84 -5.58
CA ALA A 133 -5.15 -11.34 -6.95
C ALA A 133 -4.08 -11.95 -7.87
N PHE A 134 -2.95 -12.35 -7.31
CA PHE A 134 -1.88 -13.07 -8.01
C PHE A 134 -1.03 -13.82 -7.00
N ASP A 135 -0.21 -14.74 -7.50
CA ASP A 135 0.69 -15.55 -6.67
C ASP A 135 2.05 -14.91 -6.45
#